data_09af56ea24e62f39ba8daae235177681
#
_entry.id   09af56ea24e62f39ba8daae235177681
#
_cell.length_a   1.000
_cell.length_b   1.000
_cell.length_c   1.000
_cell.angle_alpha   90.00
_cell.angle_beta   90.00
_cell.angle_gamma   90.00
#
_symmetry.space_group_name_H-M   'P 1'
#
loop_
_entity.id
_entity.type
_entity.pdbx_description
1 polymer ?
#
loop_
_entity_poly.entity_id
_entity_poly.type
_entity_poly.pdbx_seq_one_letter_code
_entity_poly.pdbx_strand_id
1 'polypeptide(L)'
;MSVKRLNEMLATQLNLVRVMPNTPSLVNLGMSGLYAPDSVSEADKAFTTQLMQSVGEVCWVDNESGINSVIAAAGSAPAYFFLFMQAMQQEAMAQGFDEATARLLVQQSALGAAAMVKANPELSLATLREQVTSKGGTTAQAIQTFNDHQLSDIVAKAMQAAVTRAQEMEQLF
;
A
#
# COMPACT_ATOMS: atom_id res chain seq x y z
N MET A 1 15.15 10.96 -0.58
CA MET A 1 16.63 11.14 -0.47
C MET A 1 17.28 9.78 -0.73
N SER A 2 18.30 9.70 -1.60
CA SER A 2 18.99 8.46 -1.94
C SER A 2 20.10 8.13 -0.95
N VAL A 3 20.54 6.86 -0.91
CA VAL A 3 21.69 6.41 -0.10
C VAL A 3 22.94 7.18 -0.48
N LYS A 4 23.17 7.43 -1.79
CA LYS A 4 24.28 8.27 -2.28
C LYS A 4 24.23 9.67 -1.67
N ARG A 5 23.07 10.31 -1.73
CA ARG A 5 22.90 11.68 -1.21
C ARG A 5 23.08 11.75 0.30
N LEU A 6 22.62 10.74 1.04
CA LEU A 6 22.85 10.66 2.49
C LEU A 6 24.34 10.57 2.82
N ASN A 7 25.09 9.71 2.14
CA ASN A 7 26.54 9.60 2.34
C ASN A 7 27.29 10.91 2.01
N GLU A 8 26.89 11.62 0.94
CA GLU A 8 27.45 12.94 0.60
C GLU A 8 27.19 13.96 1.72
N MET A 9 25.99 14.01 2.26
CA MET A 9 25.61 14.94 3.34
C MET A 9 26.31 14.64 4.67
N LEU A 10 26.53 13.37 4.97
CA LEU A 10 27.20 12.93 6.19
C LEU A 10 28.73 13.05 6.10
N ALA A 11 29.26 13.36 4.91
CA ALA A 11 30.69 13.45 4.61
C ALA A 11 31.49 12.19 5.02
N THR A 12 30.81 11.04 5.06
CA THR A 12 31.39 9.73 5.40
C THR A 12 30.60 8.62 4.70
N GLN A 13 31.25 7.48 4.49
CA GLN A 13 30.62 6.29 3.97
C GLN A 13 30.10 5.44 5.12
N LEU A 14 28.77 5.29 5.21
CA LEU A 14 28.09 4.45 6.19
C LEU A 14 27.39 3.30 5.48
N ASN A 15 27.22 2.20 6.22
CA ASN A 15 26.34 1.10 5.80
C ASN A 15 24.89 1.53 6.01
N LEU A 16 24.29 2.10 4.97
CA LEU A 16 22.93 2.63 5.03
C LEU A 16 21.94 1.64 4.45
N VAL A 17 20.88 1.37 5.21
CA VAL A 17 19.67 0.73 4.70
C VAL A 17 18.59 1.79 4.55
N ARG A 18 18.09 1.96 3.33
CA ARG A 18 16.95 2.85 3.07
C ARG A 18 15.65 2.13 3.41
N VAL A 19 14.84 2.74 4.28
CA VAL A 19 13.56 2.20 4.73
C VAL A 19 12.45 3.14 4.31
N MET A 20 11.41 2.60 3.68
CA MET A 20 10.19 3.32 3.30
C MET A 20 8.98 2.67 3.97
N PRO A 21 8.63 3.08 5.21
CA PRO A 21 7.46 2.60 5.92
C PRO A 21 6.19 3.33 5.47
N ASN A 22 5.04 2.82 5.93
CA ASN A 22 3.78 3.52 5.80
C ASN A 22 3.07 3.69 7.16
N THR A 23 2.06 4.57 7.21
CA THR A 23 1.36 4.94 8.45
C THR A 23 0.67 3.79 9.21
N PRO A 24 0.19 2.69 8.58
CA PRO A 24 -0.34 1.54 9.33
C PRO A 24 0.66 0.88 10.30
N SER A 25 1.95 1.19 10.22
CA SER A 25 2.94 0.80 11.23
C SER A 25 2.57 1.24 12.65
N LEU A 26 1.81 2.34 12.79
CA LEU A 26 1.31 2.82 14.09
C LEU A 26 0.37 1.84 14.79
N VAL A 27 -0.20 0.89 14.05
CA VAL A 27 -1.08 -0.17 14.56
C VAL A 27 -0.51 -1.57 14.27
N ASN A 28 0.79 -1.68 14.04
CA ASN A 28 1.54 -2.91 13.75
C ASN A 28 1.04 -3.66 12.49
N LEU A 29 0.49 -2.94 11.54
CA LEU A 29 0.03 -3.44 10.23
C LEU A 29 0.70 -2.69 9.09
N GLY A 30 1.94 -2.24 9.30
CA GLY A 30 2.72 -1.52 8.32
C GLY A 30 3.18 -2.41 7.16
N MET A 31 3.57 -1.74 6.08
CA MET A 31 4.37 -2.32 5.00
C MET A 31 5.57 -1.42 4.76
N SER A 32 6.78 -2.00 4.81
CA SER A 32 8.02 -1.28 4.62
C SER A 32 8.80 -1.82 3.44
N GLY A 33 9.15 -0.94 2.49
CA GLY A 33 10.13 -1.24 1.46
C GLY A 33 11.54 -1.01 1.97
N LEU A 34 12.45 -1.94 1.70
CA LEU A 34 13.82 -1.90 2.14
C LEU A 34 14.77 -1.96 0.93
N TYR A 35 15.80 -1.15 0.96
CA TYR A 35 16.91 -1.18 0.00
C TYR A 35 18.25 -1.02 0.72
N ALA A 36 19.23 -1.81 0.32
CA ALA A 36 20.63 -1.65 0.77
C ALA A 36 21.58 -1.87 -0.41
N PRO A 37 22.67 -1.07 -0.52
CA PRO A 37 23.78 -1.39 -1.42
C PRO A 37 24.43 -2.74 -1.06
N ASP A 38 25.14 -3.34 -2.02
CA ASP A 38 25.85 -4.62 -1.84
C ASP A 38 26.90 -4.57 -0.72
N SER A 39 27.38 -3.38 -0.37
CA SER A 39 28.33 -3.17 0.72
C SER A 39 27.75 -3.41 2.12
N VAL A 40 26.43 -3.43 2.26
CA VAL A 40 25.76 -3.68 3.54
C VAL A 40 25.72 -5.16 3.82
N SER A 41 26.18 -5.54 5.02
CA SER A 41 26.27 -6.94 5.43
C SER A 41 24.88 -7.60 5.53
N GLU A 42 24.85 -8.92 5.30
CA GLU A 42 23.63 -9.70 5.50
C GLU A 42 23.13 -9.67 6.95
N ALA A 43 24.03 -9.50 7.93
CA ALA A 43 23.68 -9.30 9.32
C ALA A 43 22.92 -7.99 9.55
N ASP A 44 23.36 -6.90 8.95
CA ASP A 44 22.67 -5.59 9.04
C ASP A 44 21.31 -5.62 8.32
N LYS A 45 21.24 -6.28 7.17
CA LYS A 45 19.96 -6.50 6.46
C LYS A 45 19.00 -7.33 7.30
N ALA A 46 19.46 -8.43 7.90
CA ALA A 46 18.65 -9.26 8.77
C ALA A 46 18.16 -8.51 10.01
N PHE A 47 19.04 -7.73 10.64
CA PHE A 47 18.68 -6.87 11.78
C PHE A 47 17.60 -5.85 11.40
N THR A 48 17.78 -5.16 10.26
CA THR A 48 16.79 -4.18 9.77
C THR A 48 15.45 -4.84 9.46
N THR A 49 15.48 -6.03 8.85
CA THR A 49 14.28 -6.83 8.59
C THR A 49 13.53 -7.12 9.88
N GLN A 50 14.22 -7.68 10.89
CA GLN A 50 13.61 -8.00 12.17
C GLN A 50 13.06 -6.76 12.89
N LEU A 51 13.78 -5.64 12.83
CA LEU A 51 13.35 -4.38 13.42
C LEU A 51 12.05 -3.90 12.78
N MET A 52 11.97 -3.89 11.45
CA MET A 52 10.78 -3.41 10.74
C MET A 52 9.60 -4.39 10.81
N GLN A 53 9.87 -5.68 10.94
CA GLN A 53 8.84 -6.69 11.17
C GLN A 53 8.13 -6.55 12.53
N SER A 54 8.70 -5.81 13.48
CA SER A 54 8.02 -5.51 14.75
C SER A 54 6.79 -4.60 14.57
N VAL A 55 6.67 -3.90 13.44
CA VAL A 55 5.57 -2.96 13.14
C VAL A 55 4.81 -3.30 11.85
N GLY A 56 5.07 -4.45 11.24
CA GLY A 56 4.37 -4.89 10.02
C GLY A 56 5.16 -5.86 9.17
N GLU A 57 4.90 -5.85 7.88
CA GLU A 57 5.59 -6.68 6.87
C GLU A 57 6.68 -5.88 6.14
N VAL A 58 7.64 -6.56 5.54
CA VAL A 58 8.73 -5.95 4.79
C VAL A 58 8.87 -6.56 3.41
N CYS A 59 9.34 -5.77 2.45
CA CYS A 59 9.84 -6.25 1.17
C CYS A 59 11.18 -5.59 0.84
N TRP A 60 12.12 -6.39 0.37
CA TRP A 60 13.38 -5.91 -0.19
C TRP A 60 13.20 -5.63 -1.69
N VAL A 61 13.84 -4.57 -2.16
CA VAL A 61 13.94 -4.25 -3.59
C VAL A 61 15.39 -4.39 -4.06
N ASP A 62 15.58 -4.88 -5.28
CA ASP A 62 16.91 -5.18 -5.84
C ASP A 62 17.70 -3.91 -6.18
N ASN A 63 17.01 -2.80 -6.42
CA ASN A 63 17.63 -1.52 -6.73
C ASN A 63 16.90 -0.38 -6.02
N GLU A 64 17.61 0.73 -5.79
CA GLU A 64 17.08 1.85 -5.01
C GLU A 64 15.85 2.51 -5.67
N SER A 65 15.77 2.51 -7.00
CA SER A 65 14.62 3.04 -7.72
C SER A 65 13.33 2.23 -7.50
N GLY A 66 13.45 0.96 -7.11
CA GLY A 66 12.32 0.12 -6.70
C GLY A 66 11.54 0.69 -5.52
N ILE A 67 12.19 1.50 -4.68
CA ILE A 67 11.51 2.22 -3.59
C ILE A 67 10.40 3.14 -4.12
N ASN A 68 10.52 3.71 -5.31
CA ASN A 68 9.47 4.54 -5.91
C ASN A 68 8.19 3.74 -6.21
N SER A 69 8.34 2.48 -6.62
CA SER A 69 7.22 1.57 -6.80
C SER A 69 6.60 1.17 -5.46
N VAL A 70 7.41 0.96 -4.42
CA VAL A 70 6.92 0.72 -3.05
C VAL A 70 6.15 1.94 -2.53
N ILE A 71 6.61 3.17 -2.80
CA ILE A 71 5.88 4.39 -2.43
C ILE A 71 4.48 4.37 -3.05
N ALA A 72 4.34 4.07 -4.32
CA ALA A 72 3.04 4.04 -4.99
C ALA A 72 2.14 2.89 -4.51
N ALA A 73 2.71 1.69 -4.30
CA ALA A 73 1.94 0.49 -3.98
C ALA A 73 1.63 0.32 -2.48
N ALA A 74 2.45 0.91 -1.60
CA ALA A 74 2.32 0.74 -0.15
C ALA A 74 2.43 2.05 0.64
N GLY A 75 3.40 2.91 0.33
CA GLY A 75 3.60 4.18 1.06
C GLY A 75 2.39 5.10 0.96
N SER A 76 1.87 5.29 -0.24
CA SER A 76 0.70 6.14 -0.53
C SER A 76 -0.63 5.36 -0.46
N ALA A 77 -0.60 4.05 -0.56
CA ALA A 77 -1.81 3.21 -0.66
C ALA A 77 -2.81 3.37 0.50
N PRO A 78 -2.42 3.60 1.76
CA PRO A 78 -3.39 3.88 2.82
C PRO A 78 -4.34 5.04 2.47
N ALA A 79 -3.83 6.10 1.82
CA ALA A 79 -4.66 7.23 1.39
C ALA A 79 -5.66 6.83 0.29
N TYR A 80 -5.29 5.90 -0.61
CA TYR A 80 -6.21 5.40 -1.64
C TYR A 80 -7.38 4.62 -1.01
N PHE A 81 -7.07 3.75 -0.05
CA PHE A 81 -8.09 3.01 0.69
C PHE A 81 -8.97 3.95 1.51
N PHE A 82 -8.42 4.99 2.16
CA PHE A 82 -9.21 5.98 2.88
C PHE A 82 -10.14 6.74 1.94
N LEU A 83 -9.67 7.14 0.75
CA LEU A 83 -10.51 7.81 -0.25
C LEU A 83 -11.64 6.90 -0.72
N PHE A 84 -11.37 5.63 -0.98
CA PHE A 84 -12.39 4.67 -1.39
C PHE A 84 -13.43 4.44 -0.28
N MET A 85 -12.96 4.24 0.97
CA MET A 85 -13.84 4.10 2.13
C MET A 85 -14.67 5.36 2.37
N GLN A 86 -14.09 6.54 2.19
CA GLN A 86 -14.80 7.82 2.30
C GLN A 86 -15.94 7.92 1.27
N ALA A 87 -15.69 7.55 0.02
CA ALA A 87 -16.70 7.55 -1.01
C ALA A 87 -17.85 6.57 -0.68
N MET A 88 -17.53 5.37 -0.20
CA MET A 88 -18.53 4.39 0.24
C MET A 88 -19.34 4.91 1.45
N GLN A 89 -18.70 5.54 2.42
CA GLN A 89 -19.38 6.11 3.59
C GLN A 89 -20.34 7.22 3.18
N GLN A 90 -19.92 8.12 2.29
CA GLN A 90 -20.77 9.19 1.78
C GLN A 90 -22.01 8.65 1.09
N GLU A 91 -21.87 7.63 0.26
CA GLU A 91 -23.00 7.01 -0.42
C GLU A 91 -23.93 6.26 0.56
N ALA A 92 -23.38 5.54 1.55
CA ALA A 92 -24.19 4.91 2.59
C ALA A 92 -25.03 5.94 3.37
N MET A 93 -24.46 7.09 3.68
CA MET A 93 -25.21 8.20 4.31
C MET A 93 -26.30 8.74 3.38
N ALA A 94 -26.02 8.88 2.08
CA ALA A 94 -27.03 9.28 1.10
C ALA A 94 -28.20 8.29 0.98
N GLN A 95 -27.94 7.01 1.25
CA GLN A 95 -28.93 5.92 1.30
C GLN A 95 -29.70 5.87 2.64
N GLY A 96 -29.40 6.77 3.59
CA GLY A 96 -30.19 6.96 4.82
C GLY A 96 -29.56 6.44 6.11
N PHE A 97 -28.32 5.93 6.07
CA PHE A 97 -27.60 5.59 7.31
C PHE A 97 -27.08 6.86 8.00
N ASP A 98 -27.06 6.89 9.32
CA ASP A 98 -26.31 7.91 10.06
C ASP A 98 -24.81 7.70 9.87
N GLU A 99 -24.03 8.74 10.17
CA GLU A 99 -22.59 8.78 9.94
C GLU A 99 -21.85 7.64 10.68
N ALA A 100 -22.22 7.35 11.93
CA ALA A 100 -21.57 6.33 12.75
C ALA A 100 -21.81 4.94 12.19
N THR A 101 -23.04 4.65 11.79
CA THR A 101 -23.43 3.38 11.17
C THR A 101 -22.77 3.23 9.81
N ALA A 102 -22.81 4.26 8.95
CA ALA A 102 -22.16 4.23 7.64
C ALA A 102 -20.66 3.96 7.76
N ARG A 103 -19.98 4.63 8.70
CA ARG A 103 -18.56 4.38 8.99
C ARG A 103 -18.30 2.95 9.45
N LEU A 104 -19.10 2.44 10.38
CA LEU A 104 -18.95 1.06 10.89
C LEU A 104 -19.07 0.03 9.78
N LEU A 105 -20.09 0.16 8.93
CA LEU A 105 -20.33 -0.76 7.79
C LEU A 105 -19.12 -0.81 6.86
N VAL A 106 -18.61 0.35 6.45
CA VAL A 106 -17.50 0.45 5.50
C VAL A 106 -16.18 0.00 6.12
N GLN A 107 -15.88 0.47 7.34
CA GLN A 107 -14.68 0.11 8.06
C GLN A 107 -14.57 -1.40 8.28
N GLN A 108 -15.66 -2.04 8.76
CA GLN A 108 -15.66 -3.47 9.05
C GLN A 108 -15.57 -4.30 7.78
N SER A 109 -16.22 -3.87 6.70
CA SER A 109 -16.13 -4.54 5.39
C SER A 109 -14.71 -4.51 4.82
N ALA A 110 -14.03 -3.34 4.89
CA ALA A 110 -12.67 -3.19 4.43
C ALA A 110 -11.69 -4.04 5.25
N LEU A 111 -11.82 -3.99 6.60
CA LEU A 111 -11.00 -4.80 7.50
C LEU A 111 -11.18 -6.29 7.26
N GLY A 112 -12.43 -6.75 7.12
CA GLY A 112 -12.74 -8.15 6.86
C GLY A 112 -12.21 -8.63 5.52
N ALA A 113 -12.33 -7.83 4.46
CA ALA A 113 -11.79 -8.16 3.15
C ALA A 113 -10.25 -8.30 3.18
N ALA A 114 -9.55 -7.36 3.82
CA ALA A 114 -8.10 -7.43 3.98
C ALA A 114 -7.66 -8.65 4.82
N ALA A 115 -8.40 -8.97 5.88
CA ALA A 115 -8.14 -10.14 6.71
C ALA A 115 -8.34 -11.45 5.92
N MET A 116 -9.35 -11.53 5.06
CA MET A 116 -9.56 -12.69 4.18
C MET A 116 -8.41 -12.88 3.19
N VAL A 117 -7.87 -11.80 2.61
CA VAL A 117 -6.69 -11.88 1.75
C VAL A 117 -5.50 -12.46 2.52
N LYS A 118 -5.25 -11.96 3.72
CA LYS A 118 -4.13 -12.44 4.57
C LYS A 118 -4.30 -13.91 5.01
N ALA A 119 -5.54 -14.34 5.26
CA ALA A 119 -5.85 -15.71 5.69
C ALA A 119 -5.81 -16.75 4.56
N ASN A 120 -5.81 -16.32 3.29
CA ASN A 120 -5.85 -17.20 2.13
C ASN A 120 -4.73 -16.83 1.13
N PRO A 121 -3.46 -16.95 1.52
CA PRO A 121 -2.33 -16.50 0.68
C PRO A 121 -2.20 -17.29 -0.63
N GLU A 122 -2.79 -18.48 -0.71
CA GLU A 122 -2.81 -19.34 -1.90
C GLU A 122 -3.86 -18.91 -2.95
N LEU A 123 -4.85 -18.09 -2.56
CA LEU A 123 -5.91 -17.64 -3.46
C LEU A 123 -5.56 -16.29 -4.11
N SER A 124 -5.81 -16.18 -5.41
CA SER A 124 -5.68 -14.88 -6.07
C SER A 124 -6.77 -13.90 -5.60
N LEU A 125 -6.48 -12.60 -5.67
CA LEU A 125 -7.49 -11.56 -5.38
C LEU A 125 -8.72 -11.68 -6.30
N ALA A 126 -8.53 -12.14 -7.54
CA ALA A 126 -9.62 -12.41 -8.47
C ALA A 126 -10.51 -13.54 -7.95
N THR A 127 -9.92 -14.64 -7.50
CA THR A 127 -10.67 -15.78 -6.93
C THR A 127 -11.47 -15.37 -5.69
N LEU A 128 -10.85 -14.63 -4.77
CA LEU A 128 -11.55 -14.12 -3.58
C LEU A 128 -12.74 -13.22 -3.94
N ARG A 129 -12.56 -12.34 -4.93
CA ARG A 129 -13.67 -11.51 -5.46
C ARG A 129 -14.77 -12.35 -6.07
N GLU A 130 -14.44 -13.36 -6.87
CA GLU A 130 -15.42 -14.25 -7.52
C GLU A 130 -16.25 -15.03 -6.50
N GLN A 131 -15.65 -15.51 -5.42
CA GLN A 131 -16.32 -16.24 -4.34
C GLN A 131 -17.44 -15.43 -3.67
N VAL A 132 -17.37 -14.10 -3.69
CA VAL A 132 -18.38 -13.19 -3.12
C VAL A 132 -19.23 -12.48 -4.19
N THR A 133 -19.13 -12.94 -5.46
CA THR A 133 -19.80 -12.32 -6.62
C THR A 133 -20.71 -13.34 -7.30
N SER A 134 -21.91 -13.53 -6.77
CA SER A 134 -22.88 -14.42 -7.40
C SER A 134 -23.41 -13.85 -8.72
N LYS A 135 -23.65 -14.73 -9.69
CA LYS A 135 -24.15 -14.35 -11.01
C LYS A 135 -25.53 -13.67 -10.87
N GLY A 136 -25.63 -12.45 -11.41
CA GLY A 136 -26.86 -11.64 -11.35
C GLY A 136 -27.14 -11.02 -9.98
N GLY A 137 -26.25 -11.18 -9.01
CA GLY A 137 -26.39 -10.58 -7.68
C GLY A 137 -26.00 -9.10 -7.61
N THR A 138 -26.25 -8.48 -6.47
CA THR A 138 -25.94 -7.05 -6.22
C THR A 138 -24.47 -6.75 -6.37
N THR A 139 -23.60 -7.64 -5.87
CA THR A 139 -22.15 -7.51 -6.00
C THR A 139 -21.72 -7.50 -7.48
N ALA A 140 -22.32 -8.37 -8.31
CA ALA A 140 -21.99 -8.42 -9.74
C ALA A 140 -22.33 -7.11 -10.44
N GLN A 141 -23.45 -6.46 -10.11
CA GLN A 141 -23.84 -5.17 -10.68
C GLN A 141 -22.88 -4.05 -10.25
N ALA A 142 -22.48 -4.02 -8.98
CA ALA A 142 -21.52 -3.03 -8.51
C ALA A 142 -20.14 -3.20 -9.18
N ILE A 143 -19.63 -4.44 -9.27
CA ILE A 143 -18.36 -4.74 -9.97
C ILE A 143 -18.45 -4.38 -11.45
N GLN A 144 -19.58 -4.66 -12.12
CA GLN A 144 -19.77 -4.26 -13.51
C GLN A 144 -19.68 -2.74 -13.67
N THR A 145 -20.31 -1.97 -12.79
CA THR A 145 -20.23 -0.50 -12.80
C THR A 145 -18.79 -0.02 -12.68
N PHE A 146 -17.99 -0.58 -11.76
CA PHE A 146 -16.57 -0.23 -11.64
C PHE A 146 -15.78 -0.55 -12.93
N ASN A 147 -16.07 -1.69 -13.56
CA ASN A 147 -15.42 -2.09 -14.81
C ASN A 147 -15.79 -1.15 -15.98
N ASP A 148 -17.07 -0.80 -16.10
CA ASP A 148 -17.57 0.12 -17.14
C ASP A 148 -16.93 1.52 -17.03
N HIS A 149 -16.61 1.93 -15.80
CA HIS A 149 -15.87 3.17 -15.50
C HIS A 149 -14.35 2.98 -15.45
N GLN A 150 -13.84 1.84 -15.93
CA GLN A 150 -12.40 1.60 -16.09
C GLN A 150 -11.59 1.79 -14.80
N LEU A 151 -12.07 1.26 -13.67
CA LEU A 151 -11.40 1.39 -12.36
C LEU A 151 -9.92 1.00 -12.44
N SER A 152 -9.58 -0.06 -13.17
CA SER A 152 -8.19 -0.52 -13.31
C SER A 152 -7.29 0.54 -13.96
N ASP A 153 -7.78 1.24 -14.97
CA ASP A 153 -7.04 2.31 -15.64
C ASP A 153 -6.88 3.54 -14.75
N ILE A 154 -7.91 3.86 -13.96
CA ILE A 154 -7.86 4.94 -12.97
C ILE A 154 -6.78 4.64 -11.93
N VAL A 155 -6.78 3.43 -11.39
CA VAL A 155 -5.77 2.98 -10.40
C VAL A 155 -4.37 3.01 -11.00
N ALA A 156 -4.19 2.49 -12.23
CA ALA A 156 -2.89 2.51 -12.91
C ALA A 156 -2.36 3.94 -13.08
N LYS A 157 -3.20 4.88 -13.54
CA LYS A 157 -2.84 6.30 -13.70
C LYS A 157 -2.50 6.95 -12.37
N ALA A 158 -3.26 6.68 -11.31
CA ALA A 158 -3.02 7.24 -9.98
C ALA A 158 -1.68 6.76 -9.40
N MET A 159 -1.40 5.45 -9.48
CA MET A 159 -0.13 4.88 -9.01
C MET A 159 1.06 5.39 -9.84
N GLN A 160 0.91 5.51 -11.17
CA GLN A 160 1.97 6.08 -12.01
C GLN A 160 2.27 7.54 -11.67
N ALA A 161 1.25 8.34 -11.38
CA ALA A 161 1.44 9.72 -10.92
C ALA A 161 2.23 9.77 -9.60
N ALA A 162 1.97 8.84 -8.67
CA ALA A 162 2.73 8.74 -7.42
C ALA A 162 4.20 8.37 -7.67
N VAL A 163 4.48 7.41 -8.58
CA VAL A 163 5.85 7.06 -8.98
C VAL A 163 6.57 8.25 -9.60
N THR A 164 5.93 8.94 -10.55
CA THR A 164 6.51 10.14 -11.20
C THR A 164 6.85 11.20 -10.17
N ARG A 165 5.94 11.46 -9.22
CA ARG A 165 6.18 12.44 -8.16
C ARG A 165 7.32 12.03 -7.22
N ALA A 166 7.41 10.75 -6.89
CA ALA A 166 8.53 10.25 -6.08
C ALA A 166 9.88 10.46 -6.77
N GLN A 167 9.97 10.20 -8.07
CA GLN A 167 11.16 10.45 -8.88
C GLN A 167 11.53 11.95 -8.94
N GLU A 168 10.55 12.83 -9.12
CA GLU A 168 10.79 14.29 -9.07
C GLU A 168 11.34 14.72 -7.71
N MET A 169 10.75 14.20 -6.61
CA MET A 169 11.20 14.51 -5.26
C MET A 169 12.64 14.03 -5.00
N GLU A 170 13.07 12.91 -5.58
CA GLU A 170 14.46 12.45 -5.47
C GLU A 170 15.46 13.42 -6.10
N GLN A 171 15.06 14.18 -7.12
CA GLN A 171 15.90 15.19 -7.75
C GLN A 171 15.94 16.51 -6.97
N LEU A 172 14.93 16.78 -6.14
CA LEU A 172 14.82 18.01 -5.35
C LEU A 172 15.57 17.92 -4.01
N PHE A 173 15.74 16.72 -3.49
CA PHE A 173 16.33 16.43 -2.17
C PHE A 173 17.46 15.40 -2.28
#